data_db01ac6b3fe60deac8c4bfdd25303f59
#
_entry.id   db01ac6b3fe60deac8c4bfdd25303f59
#
_cell.length_a   1.000
_cell.length_b   1.000
_cell.length_c   1.000
_cell.angle_alpha   90.00
_cell.angle_beta   90.00
_cell.angle_gamma   90.00
#
_symmetry.space_group_name_H-M   'P 1'
#
loop_
_entity.id
_entity.type
_entity.pdbx_description
1 polymer ?
#
loop_
_entity_poly.entity_id
_entity_poly.type
_entity_poly.pdbx_seq_one_letter_code
_entity_poly.pdbx_strand_id
1 'polypeptide(L)'
;MRLQRHGWCAAGAILIAATWVVLCAAEAPKGSGELKPTYARTANGELEGVVSDDGKVRIFRGIPYAAPPVGALRWKPPQPAASWTGVRKAVEYGARCMQNRVYDDMVFRDNGPSEDCLYLNVWAPAMARQERLPVMVWIYGGGFVAGSTSEPRQEGENLSKKGVVVVSCNYRLDVFGFFSHPELAKESGRDAAGNYGLMDQVTALQWVRRNIAAFGGDPENVTIFGESAGSFSVSGLVASPLARGLFHRAIGESGAFFGTTLQLKPLAETGKADMEFARSSLGTASIEALRAKPADEILKASAKERMLRFSPNIDGYFLPQDVVTIYAEGRQNPVSLLAGWNADEGGYDAIFGQDPPTAQNFKAYASKLFGGNAEAFLRLYPAATDAEARRSAQDFSGDRFIAFPTWKWLEMQYQKGKSPVYRYRFDQTLPWAADYRPKPGEEPAAPHAAEIEYVFGMLSSRKLPWRSEDRRVSDLMQSYWTNFARTGNPNGQGLPHWPVYSSKDGYRVMHIDAASGALPDQHRARYLFLDSLPTSR
;
A
#
# COMPACT_ATOMS: atom_id res chain seq x y z
N MET A 1 -12.96 -42.01 -62.27
CA MET A 1 -13.48 -43.28 -62.81
C MET A 1 -14.36 -43.84 -61.73
N ARG A 2 -15.63 -43.65 -61.89
CA ARG A 2 -16.74 -44.65 -62.15
C ARG A 2 -16.78 -45.76 -61.10
N LEU A 3 -17.87 -45.76 -60.27
CA LEU A 3 -19.12 -46.54 -60.29
C LEU A 3 -18.96 -47.89 -59.58
N GLN A 4 -19.82 -48.45 -58.77
CA GLN A 4 -21.31 -48.51 -58.67
C GLN A 4 -21.69 -49.27 -57.36
N ARG A 5 -22.70 -48.83 -56.64
CA ARG A 5 -23.97 -49.39 -56.27
C ARG A 5 -24.06 -50.94 -56.06
N HIS A 6 -24.68 -51.33 -54.92
CA HIS A 6 -25.87 -52.15 -54.69
C HIS A 6 -25.96 -52.37 -53.16
N GLY A 7 -26.88 -52.09 -52.38
CA GLY A 7 -28.30 -52.25 -52.29
C GLY A 7 -28.71 -53.64 -51.79
N TRP A 8 -29.23 -53.75 -50.53
CA TRP A 8 -30.37 -54.65 -50.22
C TRP A 8 -30.86 -54.41 -48.80
N CYS A 9 -32.16 -54.27 -48.64
CA CYS A 9 -32.93 -54.11 -47.41
C CYS A 9 -32.99 -55.44 -46.61
N ALA A 10 -33.04 -55.30 -45.28
CA ALA A 10 -33.82 -56.23 -44.44
C ALA A 10 -34.24 -55.47 -43.12
N ALA A 11 -35.51 -55.55 -42.87
CA ALA A 11 -36.23 -55.03 -41.74
C ALA A 11 -35.93 -55.79 -40.45
N GLY A 12 -36.04 -55.10 -39.33
CA GLY A 12 -36.14 -55.79 -38.04
C GLY A 12 -35.97 -54.96 -36.81
N ALA A 13 -37.10 -54.74 -36.16
CA ALA A 13 -37.26 -54.48 -34.70
C ALA A 13 -36.79 -53.18 -34.08
N ILE A 14 -37.72 -52.29 -33.83
CA ILE A 14 -37.67 -51.17 -32.95
C ILE A 14 -37.70 -51.68 -31.50
N LEU A 15 -36.54 -51.51 -30.76
CA LEU A 15 -36.50 -51.59 -29.31
C LEU A 15 -36.40 -50.15 -28.79
N ILE A 16 -37.50 -49.64 -28.22
CA ILE A 16 -37.55 -48.36 -27.53
C ILE A 16 -36.86 -48.56 -26.17
N ALA A 17 -35.60 -48.17 -26.05
CA ALA A 17 -34.93 -47.99 -24.77
C ALA A 17 -35.27 -46.59 -24.24
N ALA A 18 -36.13 -46.52 -23.25
CA ALA A 18 -36.40 -45.30 -22.51
C ALA A 18 -35.17 -44.95 -21.66
N THR A 19 -34.31 -44.07 -22.15
CA THR A 19 -33.23 -43.46 -21.38
C THR A 19 -33.84 -42.36 -20.49
N TRP A 20 -33.89 -42.61 -19.19
CA TRP A 20 -34.14 -41.59 -18.17
C TRP A 20 -32.94 -40.65 -18.17
N VAL A 21 -33.11 -39.46 -18.76
CA VAL A 21 -32.19 -38.32 -18.55
C VAL A 21 -32.49 -37.78 -17.17
N VAL A 22 -31.67 -38.16 -16.19
CA VAL A 22 -31.62 -37.45 -14.89
C VAL A 22 -31.04 -36.08 -15.19
N LEU A 23 -31.91 -35.07 -15.35
CA LEU A 23 -31.50 -33.69 -15.28
C LEU A 23 -31.00 -33.44 -13.83
N CYS A 24 -29.70 -33.49 -13.60
CA CYS A 24 -29.09 -32.80 -12.47
C CYS A 24 -29.32 -31.31 -12.72
N ALA A 25 -30.37 -30.78 -12.12
CA ALA A 25 -30.51 -29.33 -11.93
C ALA A 25 -29.30 -28.88 -11.12
N ALA A 26 -28.31 -28.28 -11.78
CA ALA A 26 -27.30 -27.50 -11.09
C ALA A 26 -28.05 -26.42 -10.35
N GLU A 27 -28.09 -26.50 -9.02
CA GLU A 27 -28.55 -25.38 -8.21
C GLU A 27 -27.75 -24.14 -8.60
N ALA A 28 -28.43 -23.15 -9.15
CA ALA A 28 -27.86 -21.82 -9.33
C ALA A 28 -27.35 -21.33 -7.97
N PRO A 29 -26.22 -20.62 -7.92
CA PRO A 29 -25.71 -20.09 -6.66
C PRO A 29 -26.80 -19.22 -6.04
N LYS A 30 -27.28 -19.65 -4.89
CA LYS A 30 -28.18 -18.86 -4.03
C LYS A 30 -27.45 -17.60 -3.64
N GLY A 31 -28.04 -16.45 -3.98
CA GLY A 31 -27.82 -15.24 -3.22
C GLY A 31 -27.35 -14.01 -3.97
N SER A 32 -28.23 -13.37 -4.70
CA SER A 32 -28.30 -11.90 -4.65
C SER A 32 -29.45 -11.52 -3.70
N GLY A 33 -29.30 -11.81 -2.43
CA GLY A 33 -30.12 -11.21 -1.39
C GLY A 33 -29.89 -9.71 -1.45
N GLU A 34 -30.98 -8.93 -1.55
CA GLU A 34 -30.91 -7.48 -1.50
C GLU A 34 -30.24 -7.09 -0.16
N LEU A 35 -29.05 -6.46 -0.25
CA LEU A 35 -28.26 -6.07 0.93
C LEU A 35 -29.10 -5.10 1.77
N LYS A 36 -29.21 -5.35 3.08
CA LYS A 36 -29.97 -4.50 3.98
C LYS A 36 -29.34 -3.12 4.06
N PRO A 37 -30.12 -2.03 3.88
CA PRO A 37 -29.60 -0.67 3.98
C PRO A 37 -29.19 -0.35 5.43
N THR A 38 -28.19 0.50 5.58
CA THR A 38 -27.76 1.08 6.85
C THR A 38 -27.45 2.56 6.65
N TYR A 39 -27.57 3.36 7.70
CA TYR A 39 -27.47 4.82 7.59
C TYR A 39 -26.42 5.37 8.55
N ALA A 40 -25.77 6.46 8.13
CA ALA A 40 -24.87 7.26 8.95
C ALA A 40 -25.00 8.74 8.61
N ARG A 41 -24.99 9.61 9.63
CA ARG A 41 -25.10 11.06 9.44
C ARG A 41 -23.72 11.71 9.63
N THR A 42 -23.17 12.25 8.56
CA THR A 42 -21.92 13.00 8.55
C THR A 42 -22.16 14.51 8.62
N ALA A 43 -21.09 15.27 8.80
CA ALA A 43 -21.16 16.74 8.72
C ALA A 43 -21.60 17.27 7.34
N ASN A 44 -21.41 16.47 6.27
CA ASN A 44 -21.80 16.84 4.91
C ASN A 44 -23.20 16.40 4.50
N GLY A 45 -23.83 15.48 5.24
CA GLY A 45 -25.16 14.95 4.95
C GLY A 45 -25.33 13.50 5.39
N GLU A 46 -26.49 12.93 5.09
CA GLU A 46 -26.83 11.56 5.43
C GLU A 46 -26.37 10.59 4.33
N LEU A 47 -25.87 9.42 4.75
CA LEU A 47 -25.37 8.35 3.88
C LEU A 47 -26.21 7.09 4.05
N GLU A 48 -26.50 6.41 2.94
CA GLU A 48 -27.01 5.06 2.90
C GLU A 48 -25.92 4.11 2.44
N GLY A 49 -25.50 3.20 3.31
CA GLY A 49 -24.60 2.08 3.02
C GLY A 49 -25.34 0.75 3.04
N VAL A 50 -24.59 -0.33 3.09
CA VAL A 50 -25.12 -1.70 3.15
C VAL A 50 -24.57 -2.45 4.37
N VAL A 51 -25.26 -3.50 4.78
CA VAL A 51 -24.76 -4.46 5.77
C VAL A 51 -24.21 -5.67 5.01
N SER A 52 -23.05 -6.19 5.46
CA SER A 52 -22.44 -7.39 4.88
C SER A 52 -23.39 -8.60 4.90
N ASP A 53 -23.14 -9.58 4.03
CA ASP A 53 -24.01 -10.77 3.88
C ASP A 53 -24.21 -11.54 5.20
N ASP A 54 -23.17 -11.58 6.05
CA ASP A 54 -23.22 -12.23 7.37
C ASP A 54 -23.83 -11.34 8.47
N GLY A 55 -24.25 -10.11 8.13
CA GLY A 55 -24.89 -9.17 9.03
C GLY A 55 -23.96 -8.51 10.05
N LYS A 56 -22.65 -8.70 9.96
CA LYS A 56 -21.69 -8.28 11.00
C LYS A 56 -21.03 -6.94 10.78
N VAL A 57 -21.01 -6.42 9.54
CA VAL A 57 -20.32 -5.19 9.19
C VAL A 57 -21.23 -4.25 8.41
N ARG A 58 -21.25 -2.98 8.78
CA ARG A 58 -21.84 -1.88 8.01
C ARG A 58 -20.77 -1.35 7.05
N ILE A 59 -21.11 -1.20 5.79
CA ILE A 59 -20.19 -0.87 4.71
C ILE A 59 -20.69 0.37 4.00
N PHE A 60 -19.83 1.37 3.88
CA PHE A 60 -20.09 2.61 3.14
C PHE A 60 -18.95 2.85 2.16
N ARG A 61 -19.24 2.96 0.87
CA ARG A 61 -18.26 3.13 -0.20
C ARG A 61 -18.50 4.42 -0.98
N GLY A 62 -17.42 5.03 -1.49
CA GLY A 62 -17.50 6.22 -2.34
C GLY A 62 -18.00 7.48 -1.62
N ILE A 63 -17.58 7.68 -0.38
CA ILE A 63 -17.90 8.90 0.38
C ILE A 63 -16.94 10.02 -0.03
N PRO A 64 -17.41 11.16 -0.55
CA PRO A 64 -16.53 12.27 -0.89
C PRO A 64 -15.98 12.93 0.38
N TYR A 65 -14.67 13.02 0.51
CA TYR A 65 -14.02 13.70 1.63
C TYR A 65 -13.45 15.07 1.28
N ALA A 66 -13.33 15.35 -0.02
CA ALA A 66 -12.91 16.64 -0.58
C ALA A 66 -13.69 16.95 -1.86
N ALA A 67 -13.64 18.20 -2.30
CA ALA A 67 -14.16 18.60 -3.60
C ALA A 67 -13.36 17.95 -4.74
N PRO A 68 -13.99 17.62 -5.89
CA PRO A 68 -13.29 17.10 -7.06
C PRO A 68 -12.15 18.03 -7.49
N PRO A 69 -10.90 17.55 -7.59
CA PRO A 69 -9.75 18.37 -7.98
C PRO A 69 -9.64 18.55 -9.51
N VAL A 70 -10.71 19.03 -10.11
CA VAL A 70 -10.87 19.18 -11.57
C VAL A 70 -10.75 20.63 -12.03
N GLY A 71 -10.36 20.87 -13.27
CA GLY A 71 -10.30 22.19 -13.88
C GLY A 71 -9.44 23.17 -13.09
N ALA A 72 -10.02 24.25 -12.58
CA ALA A 72 -9.31 25.24 -11.77
C ALA A 72 -8.77 24.72 -10.44
N LEU A 73 -9.25 23.56 -9.96
CA LEU A 73 -8.77 22.90 -8.73
C LEU A 73 -7.67 21.86 -8.99
N ARG A 74 -7.37 21.53 -10.26
CA ARG A 74 -6.22 20.69 -10.62
C ARG A 74 -4.95 21.31 -10.06
N TRP A 75 -4.11 20.50 -9.37
CA TRP A 75 -2.88 20.93 -8.70
C TRP A 75 -3.10 22.02 -7.65
N LYS A 76 -4.23 21.97 -6.95
CA LYS A 76 -4.44 22.75 -5.74
C LYS A 76 -4.54 21.85 -4.51
N PRO A 77 -4.24 22.36 -3.31
CA PRO A 77 -4.58 21.67 -2.06
C PRO A 77 -6.05 21.25 -2.07
N PRO A 78 -6.41 20.09 -1.50
CA PRO A 78 -7.79 19.62 -1.46
C PRO A 78 -8.70 20.64 -0.80
N GLN A 79 -9.90 20.86 -1.40
CA GLN A 79 -10.91 21.79 -0.91
C GLN A 79 -12.03 21.01 -0.19
N PRO A 80 -12.78 21.63 0.72
CA PRO A 80 -13.87 20.97 1.42
C PRO A 80 -14.90 20.35 0.45
N ALA A 81 -15.36 19.14 0.75
CA ALA A 81 -16.45 18.53 0.01
C ALA A 81 -17.75 19.32 0.20
N ALA A 82 -18.56 19.42 -0.86
CA ALA A 82 -19.88 20.01 -0.77
C ALA A 82 -20.79 19.20 0.14
N SER A 83 -21.68 19.89 0.88
CA SER A 83 -22.76 19.26 1.61
C SER A 83 -23.91 18.92 0.67
N TRP A 84 -24.70 17.91 1.02
CA TRP A 84 -25.88 17.49 0.27
C TRP A 84 -27.13 17.42 1.13
N THR A 85 -28.27 17.58 0.49
CA THR A 85 -29.59 17.36 1.08
C THR A 85 -30.10 15.97 0.75
N GLY A 86 -30.94 15.41 1.61
CA GLY A 86 -31.44 14.03 1.47
C GLY A 86 -30.36 12.98 1.76
N VAL A 87 -30.62 11.76 1.33
CA VAL A 87 -29.76 10.60 1.57
C VAL A 87 -28.91 10.32 0.34
N ARG A 88 -27.58 10.31 0.49
CA ARG A 88 -26.63 9.93 -0.55
C ARG A 88 -26.33 8.43 -0.46
N LYS A 89 -26.48 7.71 -1.56
CA LYS A 89 -26.03 6.31 -1.65
C LYS A 89 -24.52 6.21 -1.58
N ALA A 90 -24.02 5.38 -0.68
CA ALA A 90 -22.61 5.08 -0.44
C ALA A 90 -22.41 3.56 -0.52
N VAL A 91 -22.79 2.96 -1.64
CA VAL A 91 -22.80 1.50 -1.85
C VAL A 91 -21.80 1.03 -2.89
N GLU A 92 -21.28 1.96 -3.71
CA GLU A 92 -20.29 1.69 -4.76
C GLU A 92 -18.99 2.45 -4.50
N TYR A 93 -17.87 1.91 -4.96
CA TYR A 93 -16.60 2.60 -4.90
C TYR A 93 -16.61 3.86 -5.77
N GLY A 94 -16.03 4.95 -5.27
CA GLY A 94 -15.70 6.11 -6.09
C GLY A 94 -14.63 5.76 -7.13
N ALA A 95 -14.55 6.54 -8.20
CA ALA A 95 -13.52 6.38 -9.22
C ALA A 95 -12.12 6.41 -8.60
N ARG A 96 -11.21 5.59 -9.12
CA ARG A 96 -9.78 5.70 -8.77
C ARG A 96 -9.17 6.95 -9.37
N CYS A 97 -8.11 7.46 -8.75
CA CYS A 97 -7.41 8.64 -9.27
C CYS A 97 -6.75 8.35 -10.63
N MET A 98 -6.55 9.39 -11.43
CA MET A 98 -5.90 9.32 -12.74
C MET A 98 -4.57 8.57 -12.62
N GLN A 99 -4.43 7.50 -13.38
CA GLN A 99 -3.28 6.60 -13.35
C GLN A 99 -3.21 5.73 -14.61
N ASN A 100 -1.98 5.33 -14.99
CA ASN A 100 -1.76 4.31 -15.99
C ASN A 100 -1.79 2.92 -15.34
N ARG A 101 -2.03 1.88 -16.13
CA ARG A 101 -1.84 0.50 -15.68
C ARG A 101 -0.33 0.20 -15.63
N VAL A 102 0.22 0.14 -14.42
CA VAL A 102 1.65 -0.08 -14.18
C VAL A 102 1.93 -1.48 -13.65
N TYR A 103 1.02 -2.03 -12.82
CA TYR A 103 1.17 -3.32 -12.18
C TYR A 103 0.07 -4.27 -12.66
N ASP A 104 0.46 -5.49 -13.07
CA ASP A 104 -0.48 -6.48 -13.62
C ASP A 104 -1.30 -7.20 -12.54
N ASP A 105 -0.80 -7.23 -11.32
CA ASP A 105 -1.45 -7.85 -10.16
C ASP A 105 -2.51 -6.96 -9.48
N MET A 106 -2.53 -5.65 -9.79
CA MET A 106 -3.55 -4.73 -9.28
C MET A 106 -4.87 -4.88 -10.05
N VAL A 107 -5.91 -5.26 -9.34
CA VAL A 107 -7.27 -5.41 -9.88
C VAL A 107 -8.20 -4.44 -9.16
N PHE A 108 -9.01 -3.70 -9.91
CA PHE A 108 -9.89 -2.66 -9.36
C PHE A 108 -11.36 -2.96 -9.67
N ARG A 109 -12.25 -2.62 -8.72
CA ARG A 109 -13.71 -2.81 -8.81
C ARG A 109 -14.48 -1.49 -9.05
N ASP A 110 -13.76 -0.38 -9.21
CA ASP A 110 -14.34 0.92 -9.55
C ASP A 110 -14.59 1.08 -11.06
N ASN A 111 -15.28 2.18 -11.44
CA ASN A 111 -15.68 2.47 -12.81
C ASN A 111 -14.56 3.09 -13.68
N GLY A 112 -13.31 3.08 -13.23
CA GLY A 112 -12.18 3.61 -13.99
C GLY A 112 -11.55 4.84 -13.36
N PRO A 113 -10.44 5.34 -13.97
CA PRO A 113 -9.73 6.51 -13.47
C PRO A 113 -10.48 7.81 -13.75
N SER A 114 -10.41 8.75 -12.81
CA SER A 114 -10.96 10.10 -12.94
C SER A 114 -10.14 11.09 -12.13
N GLU A 115 -10.15 12.37 -12.48
CA GLU A 115 -9.67 13.43 -11.59
C GLU A 115 -10.63 13.62 -10.40
N ASP A 116 -11.95 13.39 -10.58
CA ASP A 116 -12.91 13.31 -9.48
C ASP A 116 -12.76 11.96 -8.77
N CYS A 117 -11.82 11.89 -7.82
CA CYS A 117 -11.39 10.64 -7.20
C CYS A 117 -11.21 10.70 -5.68
N LEU A 118 -11.44 11.85 -5.04
CA LEU A 118 -11.19 12.04 -3.61
C LEU A 118 -12.32 11.46 -2.76
N TYR A 119 -12.39 10.13 -2.77
CA TYR A 119 -13.38 9.32 -2.06
C TYR A 119 -12.72 8.42 -1.03
N LEU A 120 -13.46 8.12 0.03
CA LEU A 120 -13.08 7.15 1.04
C LEU A 120 -14.19 6.12 1.27
N ASN A 121 -13.84 5.02 1.94
CA ASN A 121 -14.76 3.96 2.32
C ASN A 121 -14.65 3.69 3.81
N VAL A 122 -15.73 3.20 4.43
CA VAL A 122 -15.79 2.87 5.86
C VAL A 122 -16.42 1.50 6.06
N TRP A 123 -15.75 0.65 6.84
CA TRP A 123 -16.27 -0.63 7.35
C TRP A 123 -16.35 -0.54 8.86
N ALA A 124 -17.51 -0.75 9.42
CA ALA A 124 -17.74 -0.64 10.86
C ALA A 124 -18.52 -1.85 11.38
N PRO A 125 -18.19 -2.42 12.56
CA PRO A 125 -18.95 -3.49 13.16
C PRO A 125 -20.45 -3.10 13.30
N ALA A 126 -21.36 -4.00 12.91
CA ALA A 126 -22.77 -3.68 12.83
C ALA A 126 -23.40 -3.33 14.19
N MET A 127 -22.90 -3.92 15.27
CA MET A 127 -23.39 -3.70 16.64
C MET A 127 -22.84 -2.43 17.30
N ALA A 128 -21.74 -1.87 16.78
CA ALA A 128 -21.01 -0.76 17.39
C ALA A 128 -21.57 0.62 17.04
N ARG A 129 -22.83 0.89 17.31
CA ARG A 129 -23.44 2.21 17.02
C ARG A 129 -23.10 3.30 18.04
N GLN A 130 -22.75 2.93 19.26
CA GLN A 130 -22.45 3.85 20.38
C GLN A 130 -21.10 3.57 21.04
N GLU A 131 -20.35 2.59 20.57
CA GLU A 131 -19.02 2.26 21.06
C GLU A 131 -17.99 3.19 20.40
N ARG A 132 -16.96 3.53 21.17
CA ARG A 132 -15.79 4.28 20.67
C ARG A 132 -14.72 3.28 20.28
N LEU A 133 -14.88 2.68 19.11
CA LEU A 133 -13.94 1.66 18.60
C LEU A 133 -12.67 2.30 18.04
N PRO A 134 -11.51 1.60 18.13
CA PRO A 134 -10.30 2.03 17.43
C PRO A 134 -10.57 2.16 15.92
N VAL A 135 -9.95 3.16 15.32
CA VAL A 135 -10.05 3.44 13.88
C VAL A 135 -8.72 3.11 13.20
N MET A 136 -8.76 2.38 12.11
CA MET A 136 -7.61 2.07 11.28
C MET A 136 -7.80 2.71 9.89
N VAL A 137 -6.90 3.62 9.51
CA VAL A 137 -6.96 4.33 8.22
C VAL A 137 -5.90 3.79 7.29
N TRP A 138 -6.34 3.11 6.24
CA TRP A 138 -5.48 2.51 5.22
C TRP A 138 -5.08 3.50 4.14
N ILE A 139 -3.78 3.51 3.84
CA ILE A 139 -3.17 4.24 2.73
C ILE A 139 -2.49 3.21 1.82
N TYR A 140 -3.04 3.02 0.62
CA TYR A 140 -2.52 2.02 -0.30
C TYR A 140 -1.15 2.40 -0.90
N GLY A 141 -0.41 1.39 -1.36
CA GLY A 141 0.84 1.52 -2.08
C GLY A 141 0.68 1.73 -3.59
N GLY A 142 1.71 1.32 -4.33
CA GLY A 142 1.75 1.42 -5.79
C GLY A 142 2.63 2.56 -6.31
N GLY A 143 3.72 2.88 -5.59
CA GLY A 143 4.78 3.79 -6.04
C GLY A 143 4.33 5.23 -6.26
N PHE A 144 3.25 5.70 -5.65
CA PHE A 144 2.61 6.99 -5.91
C PHE A 144 2.12 7.20 -7.35
N VAL A 145 2.11 6.15 -8.17
CA VAL A 145 1.71 6.19 -9.59
C VAL A 145 0.46 5.37 -9.90
N ALA A 146 0.13 4.38 -9.06
CA ALA A 146 -1.05 3.53 -9.19
C ALA A 146 -1.62 3.16 -7.82
N GLY A 147 -2.83 2.61 -7.80
CA GLY A 147 -3.54 2.13 -6.62
C GLY A 147 -4.98 2.64 -6.53
N SER A 148 -5.80 1.94 -5.77
CA SER A 148 -7.19 2.31 -5.49
C SER A 148 -7.70 1.60 -4.25
N THR A 149 -8.58 2.26 -3.52
CA THR A 149 -9.32 1.64 -2.40
C THR A 149 -10.33 0.59 -2.84
N SER A 150 -10.54 0.42 -4.14
CA SER A 150 -11.43 -0.60 -4.71
C SER A 150 -10.76 -1.96 -4.92
N GLU A 151 -9.47 -2.09 -4.59
CA GLU A 151 -8.72 -3.33 -4.77
C GLU A 151 -9.21 -4.42 -3.80
N PRO A 152 -9.58 -5.64 -4.28
CA PRO A 152 -10.18 -6.68 -3.43
C PRO A 152 -9.33 -7.11 -2.24
N ARG A 153 -8.01 -7.13 -2.38
CA ARG A 153 -7.09 -7.55 -1.30
C ARG A 153 -7.06 -6.61 -0.10
N GLN A 154 -7.60 -5.38 -0.26
CA GLN A 154 -7.63 -4.32 0.76
C GLN A 154 -9.05 -4.09 1.32
N GLU A 155 -9.97 -5.05 1.17
CA GLU A 155 -11.33 -4.97 1.71
C GLU A 155 -11.30 -4.98 3.25
N GLY A 156 -11.85 -3.95 3.89
CA GLY A 156 -11.75 -3.76 5.35
C GLY A 156 -12.70 -4.62 6.18
N GLU A 157 -13.54 -5.46 5.56
CA GLU A 157 -14.60 -6.19 6.23
C GLU A 157 -14.07 -7.15 7.31
N ASN A 158 -13.04 -7.95 7.01
CA ASN A 158 -12.54 -8.94 7.97
C ASN A 158 -11.79 -8.29 9.14
N LEU A 159 -11.00 -7.22 8.90
CA LEU A 159 -10.44 -6.43 9.99
C LEU A 159 -11.53 -5.81 10.87
N SER A 160 -12.59 -5.30 10.26
CA SER A 160 -13.71 -4.71 11.01
C SER A 160 -14.38 -5.75 11.94
N LYS A 161 -14.48 -7.02 11.52
CA LYS A 161 -14.98 -8.12 12.38
C LYS A 161 -14.11 -8.35 13.62
N LYS A 162 -12.86 -7.89 13.66
CA LYS A 162 -11.98 -7.90 14.84
C LYS A 162 -12.24 -6.74 15.82
N GLY A 163 -13.30 -5.93 15.61
CA GLY A 163 -13.73 -4.87 16.53
C GLY A 163 -12.99 -3.54 16.32
N VAL A 164 -12.69 -3.18 15.09
CA VAL A 164 -12.15 -1.88 14.68
C VAL A 164 -13.01 -1.27 13.58
N VAL A 165 -13.01 0.06 13.45
CA VAL A 165 -13.54 0.73 12.27
C VAL A 165 -12.39 0.89 11.28
N VAL A 166 -12.57 0.39 10.05
CA VAL A 166 -11.59 0.53 8.97
C VAL A 166 -12.02 1.62 8.01
N VAL A 167 -11.09 2.48 7.64
CA VAL A 167 -11.26 3.52 6.62
C VAL A 167 -10.18 3.32 5.55
N SER A 168 -10.52 3.44 4.28
CA SER A 168 -9.54 3.55 3.19
C SER A 168 -9.81 4.79 2.35
N CYS A 169 -8.77 5.49 1.88
CA CYS A 169 -8.93 6.71 1.11
C CYS A 169 -8.14 6.67 -0.19
N ASN A 170 -8.77 7.11 -1.30
CA ASN A 170 -8.06 7.46 -2.51
C ASN A 170 -7.27 8.75 -2.29
N TYR A 171 -6.16 8.91 -2.98
CA TYR A 171 -5.38 10.14 -3.02
C TYR A 171 -4.79 10.33 -4.42
N ARG A 172 -4.53 11.58 -4.82
CA ARG A 172 -3.98 11.88 -6.15
C ARG A 172 -2.60 11.28 -6.34
N LEU A 173 -2.35 10.81 -7.55
CA LEU A 173 -1.18 10.05 -7.94
C LEU A 173 -0.43 10.73 -9.09
N ASP A 174 0.82 10.30 -9.30
CA ASP A 174 1.65 10.69 -10.43
C ASP A 174 1.64 12.21 -10.64
N VAL A 175 1.67 12.69 -11.88
CA VAL A 175 1.64 14.10 -12.23
C VAL A 175 0.45 14.87 -11.62
N PHE A 176 -0.68 14.22 -11.34
CA PHE A 176 -1.85 14.87 -10.71
C PHE A 176 -1.68 15.09 -9.21
N GLY A 177 -0.91 14.21 -8.55
CA GLY A 177 -0.65 14.28 -7.11
C GLY A 177 0.63 15.01 -6.73
N PHE A 178 1.63 15.04 -7.64
CA PHE A 178 3.00 15.43 -7.26
C PHE A 178 3.71 16.38 -8.24
N PHE A 179 2.96 17.10 -9.06
CA PHE A 179 3.50 18.11 -9.95
C PHE A 179 3.87 19.39 -9.19
N SER A 180 5.16 19.76 -9.20
CA SER A 180 5.73 20.83 -8.36
C SER A 180 6.19 22.04 -9.15
N HIS A 181 5.32 22.55 -10.04
CA HIS A 181 5.64 23.69 -10.91
C HIS A 181 5.79 25.02 -10.13
N PRO A 182 6.77 25.90 -10.47
CA PRO A 182 7.00 27.15 -9.76
C PRO A 182 5.80 28.10 -9.69
N GLU A 183 4.98 28.18 -10.74
CA GLU A 183 3.75 28.98 -10.70
C GLU A 183 2.74 28.45 -9.68
N LEU A 184 2.67 27.12 -9.47
CA LEU A 184 1.82 26.52 -8.44
C LEU A 184 2.33 26.86 -7.02
N ALA A 185 3.63 26.87 -6.83
CA ALA A 185 4.22 27.30 -5.57
C ALA A 185 3.85 28.75 -5.25
N LYS A 186 4.00 29.65 -6.23
CA LYS A 186 3.60 31.05 -6.09
C LYS A 186 2.09 31.22 -5.86
N GLU A 187 1.25 30.47 -6.62
CA GLU A 187 -0.22 30.50 -6.48
C GLU A 187 -0.68 30.04 -5.09
N SER A 188 0.07 29.13 -4.45
CA SER A 188 -0.28 28.60 -3.14
C SER A 188 -0.26 29.66 -2.02
N GLY A 189 0.43 30.79 -2.23
CA GLY A 189 0.67 31.82 -1.20
C GLY A 189 1.58 31.35 -0.05
N ARG A 190 2.25 30.20 -0.23
CA ARG A 190 3.12 29.57 0.78
C ARG A 190 4.44 29.09 0.21
N ASP A 191 4.69 29.39 -1.05
CA ASP A 191 5.85 28.94 -1.83
C ASP A 191 6.02 27.39 -1.81
N ALA A 192 4.90 26.65 -1.77
CA ALA A 192 4.85 25.19 -1.67
C ALA A 192 4.01 24.56 -2.76
N ALA A 193 4.48 23.45 -3.35
CA ALA A 193 3.78 22.68 -4.37
C ALA A 193 4.28 21.22 -4.44
N GLY A 194 3.52 20.35 -5.11
CA GLY A 194 3.96 18.98 -5.44
C GLY A 194 3.61 17.91 -4.41
N ASN A 195 2.99 18.23 -3.28
CA ASN A 195 2.57 17.24 -2.28
C ASN A 195 1.05 17.10 -2.15
N TYR A 196 0.32 17.29 -3.26
CA TYR A 196 -1.15 17.30 -3.23
C TYR A 196 -1.72 15.95 -2.81
N GLY A 197 -1.13 14.84 -3.27
CA GLY A 197 -1.55 13.49 -2.85
C GLY A 197 -1.38 13.25 -1.35
N LEU A 198 -0.31 13.76 -0.72
CA LEU A 198 -0.13 13.69 0.72
C LEU A 198 -1.07 14.63 1.47
N MET A 199 -1.39 15.80 0.90
CA MET A 199 -2.40 16.71 1.46
C MET A 199 -3.81 16.11 1.39
N ASP A 200 -4.12 15.30 0.35
CA ASP A 200 -5.37 14.56 0.25
C ASP A 200 -5.52 13.59 1.43
N GLN A 201 -4.44 12.88 1.80
CA GLN A 201 -4.42 11.99 2.97
C GLN A 201 -4.64 12.76 4.28
N VAL A 202 -4.03 13.93 4.46
CA VAL A 202 -4.31 14.81 5.61
C VAL A 202 -5.80 15.20 5.65
N THR A 203 -6.39 15.54 4.50
CA THR A 203 -7.82 15.91 4.43
C THR A 203 -8.73 14.73 4.73
N ALA A 204 -8.38 13.51 4.28
CA ALA A 204 -9.08 12.30 4.66
C ALA A 204 -9.02 12.06 6.19
N LEU A 205 -7.86 12.26 6.83
CA LEU A 205 -7.72 12.17 8.28
C LEU A 205 -8.53 13.25 9.02
N GLN A 206 -8.61 14.45 8.48
CA GLN A 206 -9.48 15.51 9.01
C GLN A 206 -10.97 15.15 8.87
N TRP A 207 -11.34 14.47 7.78
CA TRP A 207 -12.68 13.92 7.62
C TRP A 207 -12.96 12.84 8.67
N VAL A 208 -12.02 11.92 8.91
CA VAL A 208 -12.12 10.90 9.97
C VAL A 208 -12.36 11.55 11.33
N ARG A 209 -11.55 12.53 11.70
CA ARG A 209 -11.68 13.25 12.98
C ARG A 209 -13.07 13.87 13.16
N ARG A 210 -13.68 14.39 12.09
CA ARG A 210 -15.00 15.05 12.16
C ARG A 210 -16.17 14.08 12.14
N ASN A 211 -16.04 12.92 11.50
CA ASN A 211 -17.19 12.11 11.10
C ASN A 211 -17.21 10.68 11.66
N ILE A 212 -16.05 10.13 12.06
CA ILE A 212 -15.95 8.70 12.31
C ILE A 212 -16.79 8.21 13.49
N ALA A 213 -17.14 9.10 14.42
CA ALA A 213 -18.05 8.81 15.53
C ALA A 213 -19.46 8.37 15.04
N ALA A 214 -19.93 8.87 13.87
CA ALA A 214 -21.19 8.43 13.26
C ALA A 214 -21.18 6.95 12.82
N PHE A 215 -19.99 6.38 12.72
CA PHE A 215 -19.77 4.98 12.36
C PHE A 215 -19.40 4.11 13.58
N GLY A 216 -19.34 4.69 14.79
CA GLY A 216 -18.95 4.02 16.02
C GLY A 216 -17.45 4.03 16.31
N GLY A 217 -16.66 4.77 15.52
CA GLY A 217 -15.21 4.94 15.71
C GLY A 217 -14.86 6.05 16.70
N ASP A 218 -13.70 5.91 17.35
CA ASP A 218 -13.15 6.93 18.25
C ASP A 218 -12.17 7.84 17.50
N PRO A 219 -12.49 9.14 17.27
CA PRO A 219 -11.59 10.07 16.62
C PRO A 219 -10.28 10.33 17.41
N GLU A 220 -10.24 10.01 18.71
CA GLU A 220 -9.05 10.11 19.56
C GLU A 220 -8.28 8.77 19.66
N ASN A 221 -8.66 7.76 18.87
CA ASN A 221 -7.98 6.48 18.81
C ASN A 221 -7.79 6.01 17.36
N VAL A 222 -7.04 6.78 16.58
CA VAL A 222 -6.81 6.57 15.15
C VAL A 222 -5.40 6.02 14.92
N THR A 223 -5.30 4.95 14.17
CA THR A 223 -4.04 4.35 13.67
C THR A 223 -4.01 4.50 12.15
N ILE A 224 -2.98 5.12 11.62
CA ILE A 224 -2.71 5.11 10.17
C ILE A 224 -1.85 3.91 9.83
N PHE A 225 -2.15 3.24 8.71
CA PHE A 225 -1.35 2.11 8.25
C PHE A 225 -1.30 2.07 6.72
N GLY A 226 -0.22 1.53 6.18
CA GLY A 226 -0.04 1.48 4.73
C GLY A 226 1.16 0.66 4.33
N GLU A 227 1.12 0.16 3.10
CA GLU A 227 2.15 -0.67 2.50
C GLU A 227 2.85 0.08 1.36
N SER A 228 4.18 -0.18 1.16
CA SER A 228 4.98 0.42 0.07
C SER A 228 4.86 1.95 0.06
N ALA A 229 4.41 2.58 -1.04
CA ALA A 229 4.16 4.02 -1.10
C ALA A 229 3.18 4.50 -0.02
N GLY A 230 2.27 3.64 0.45
CA GLY A 230 1.42 3.89 1.62
C GLY A 230 2.22 3.97 2.92
N SER A 231 3.21 3.10 3.12
CA SER A 231 4.13 3.15 4.27
C SER A 231 5.04 4.38 4.19
N PHE A 232 5.55 4.71 3.00
CA PHE A 232 6.25 5.98 2.78
C PHE A 232 5.36 7.16 3.16
N SER A 233 4.09 7.16 2.74
CA SER A 233 3.11 8.18 3.14
C SER A 233 2.93 8.25 4.65
N VAL A 234 2.79 7.10 5.34
CA VAL A 234 2.70 7.03 6.81
C VAL A 234 3.91 7.69 7.46
N SER A 235 5.14 7.38 7.00
CA SER A 235 6.37 7.99 7.53
C SER A 235 6.41 9.51 7.29
N GLY A 236 5.92 9.98 6.13
CA GLY A 236 5.77 11.39 5.80
C GLY A 236 4.73 12.11 6.66
N LEU A 237 3.57 11.48 6.90
CA LEU A 237 2.52 12.00 7.79
C LEU A 237 3.01 12.11 9.24
N VAL A 238 3.78 11.13 9.72
CA VAL A 238 4.41 11.21 11.05
C VAL A 238 5.40 12.37 11.13
N ALA A 239 6.12 12.68 10.05
CA ALA A 239 7.04 13.82 9.98
C ALA A 239 6.33 15.17 9.79
N SER A 240 5.12 15.19 9.22
CA SER A 240 4.43 16.42 8.83
C SER A 240 3.74 17.13 9.98
N PRO A 241 3.95 18.44 10.16
CA PRO A 241 3.19 19.24 11.12
C PRO A 241 1.70 19.36 10.75
N LEU A 242 1.33 19.20 9.47
CA LEU A 242 -0.06 19.30 9.01
C LEU A 242 -0.94 18.13 9.49
N ALA A 243 -0.31 17.00 9.82
CA ALA A 243 -1.01 15.81 10.29
C ALA A 243 -1.04 15.69 11.83
N ARG A 244 -0.50 16.68 12.55
CA ARG A 244 -0.39 16.64 14.02
C ARG A 244 -1.77 16.53 14.69
N GLY A 245 -1.92 15.51 15.57
CA GLY A 245 -3.15 15.26 16.32
C GLY A 245 -4.29 14.68 15.48
N LEU A 246 -4.03 14.23 14.24
CA LEU A 246 -5.02 13.54 13.42
C LEU A 246 -4.96 12.02 13.56
N PHE A 247 -3.89 11.49 14.14
CA PHE A 247 -3.71 10.07 14.46
C PHE A 247 -2.83 9.90 15.70
N HIS A 248 -2.85 8.70 16.28
CA HIS A 248 -2.27 8.38 17.58
C HIS A 248 -1.25 7.24 17.49
N ARG A 249 -1.31 6.45 16.41
CA ARG A 249 -0.40 5.32 16.13
C ARG A 249 -0.14 5.22 14.64
N ALA A 250 0.97 4.58 14.29
CA ALA A 250 1.37 4.37 12.92
C ALA A 250 1.84 2.91 12.71
N ILE A 251 1.42 2.30 11.59
CA ILE A 251 1.94 1.02 11.12
C ILE A 251 2.53 1.23 9.73
N GLY A 252 3.80 0.87 9.55
CA GLY A 252 4.50 0.94 8.28
C GLY A 252 4.83 -0.45 7.75
N GLU A 253 4.26 -0.79 6.60
CA GLU A 253 4.48 -2.06 5.92
C GLU A 253 5.36 -1.81 4.69
N SER A 254 6.64 -2.18 4.77
CA SER A 254 7.58 -2.13 3.63
C SER A 254 7.81 -0.74 3.02
N GLY A 255 8.37 0.21 3.79
CA GLY A 255 8.81 1.49 3.22
C GLY A 255 8.83 2.68 4.18
N ALA A 256 9.77 3.61 3.95
CA ALA A 256 9.84 4.89 4.64
C ALA A 256 10.75 5.89 3.89
N PHE A 257 10.57 7.20 4.11
CA PHE A 257 11.40 8.28 3.52
C PHE A 257 12.76 8.44 4.23
N PHE A 258 13.47 7.35 4.47
CA PHE A 258 14.77 7.34 5.18
C PHE A 258 15.92 6.73 4.36
N GLY A 259 15.67 6.41 3.11
CA GLY A 259 16.62 5.75 2.23
C GLY A 259 16.91 6.53 0.95
N THR A 260 17.61 5.87 0.04
CA THR A 260 18.02 6.45 -1.25
C THR A 260 17.09 6.10 -2.40
N THR A 261 16.23 5.10 -2.25
CA THR A 261 15.36 4.59 -3.34
C THR A 261 14.29 5.60 -3.74
N LEU A 262 13.64 6.23 -2.76
CA LEU A 262 12.71 7.33 -2.95
C LEU A 262 13.24 8.54 -2.18
N GLN A 263 14.33 9.12 -2.70
CA GLN A 263 14.94 10.30 -2.10
C GLN A 263 14.07 11.53 -2.34
N LEU A 264 13.65 12.14 -1.24
CA LEU A 264 12.96 13.43 -1.29
C LEU A 264 13.91 14.52 -1.79
N LYS A 265 13.48 15.24 -2.82
CA LYS A 265 14.24 16.35 -3.40
C LYS A 265 13.66 17.69 -2.97
N PRO A 266 14.49 18.74 -2.87
CA PRO A 266 13.97 20.09 -2.65
C PRO A 266 13.02 20.55 -3.76
N LEU A 267 11.98 21.31 -3.40
CA LEU A 267 11.01 21.90 -4.34
C LEU A 267 11.67 22.63 -5.50
N ALA A 268 12.77 23.36 -5.27
CA ALA A 268 13.49 24.07 -6.32
C ALA A 268 14.02 23.14 -7.43
N GLU A 269 14.45 21.91 -7.07
CA GLU A 269 14.93 20.91 -8.02
C GLU A 269 13.75 20.28 -8.78
N THR A 270 12.74 19.79 -8.04
CA THR A 270 11.55 19.16 -8.65
C THR A 270 10.79 20.16 -9.49
N GLY A 271 10.62 21.40 -9.03
CA GLY A 271 9.91 22.44 -9.78
C GLY A 271 10.60 22.82 -11.11
N LYS A 272 11.93 22.89 -11.14
CA LYS A 272 12.69 23.09 -12.36
C LYS A 272 12.48 21.95 -13.35
N ALA A 273 12.57 20.73 -12.88
CA ALA A 273 12.39 19.56 -13.69
C ALA A 273 10.93 19.44 -14.20
N ASP A 274 9.93 19.76 -13.38
CA ASP A 274 8.51 19.71 -13.76
C ASP A 274 8.14 20.80 -14.76
N MET A 275 8.74 21.97 -14.65
CA MET A 275 8.60 23.02 -15.65
C MET A 275 9.19 22.59 -17.00
N GLU A 276 10.33 21.90 -17.00
CA GLU A 276 10.92 21.36 -18.24
C GLU A 276 10.05 20.28 -18.87
N PHE A 277 9.51 19.33 -18.05
CA PHE A 277 8.51 18.36 -18.52
C PHE A 277 7.30 19.06 -19.17
N ALA A 278 6.75 20.09 -18.53
CA ALA A 278 5.61 20.83 -19.05
C ALA A 278 5.91 21.45 -20.43
N ARG A 279 7.09 22.04 -20.61
CA ARG A 279 7.52 22.61 -21.89
C ARG A 279 7.76 21.56 -22.96
N SER A 280 8.53 20.53 -22.65
CA SER A 280 8.97 19.53 -23.62
C SER A 280 7.88 18.53 -23.99
N SER A 281 7.10 18.05 -23.02
CA SER A 281 6.12 16.98 -23.22
C SER A 281 4.68 17.47 -23.39
N LEU A 282 4.34 18.68 -22.87
CA LEU A 282 3.01 19.25 -22.96
C LEU A 282 2.95 20.57 -23.78
N GLY A 283 4.11 21.05 -24.26
CA GLY A 283 4.21 22.21 -25.18
C GLY A 283 3.97 23.58 -24.54
N THR A 284 3.82 23.65 -23.23
CA THR A 284 3.61 24.92 -22.51
C THR A 284 4.06 24.80 -21.05
N ALA A 285 4.49 25.94 -20.47
CA ALA A 285 4.77 26.04 -19.04
C ALA A 285 3.71 26.89 -18.29
N SER A 286 2.71 27.42 -18.95
CA SER A 286 1.63 28.17 -18.30
C SER A 286 0.69 27.22 -17.57
N ILE A 287 0.50 27.41 -16.27
CA ILE A 287 -0.43 26.60 -15.45
C ILE A 287 -1.88 26.74 -15.93
N GLU A 288 -2.28 27.94 -16.40
CA GLU A 288 -3.60 28.15 -16.98
C GLU A 288 -3.81 27.25 -18.22
N ALA A 289 -2.85 27.23 -19.15
CA ALA A 289 -2.91 26.39 -20.33
C ALA A 289 -2.83 24.91 -20.01
N LEU A 290 -2.02 24.50 -19.01
CA LEU A 290 -1.92 23.13 -18.53
C LEU A 290 -3.23 22.65 -17.88
N ARG A 291 -3.92 23.50 -17.11
CA ARG A 291 -5.23 23.19 -16.52
C ARG A 291 -6.33 23.02 -17.58
N ALA A 292 -6.21 23.69 -18.73
CA ALA A 292 -7.14 23.55 -19.84
C ALA A 292 -6.96 22.26 -20.64
N LYS A 293 -5.82 21.55 -20.48
CA LYS A 293 -5.58 20.29 -21.18
C LYS A 293 -6.44 19.15 -20.65
N PRO A 294 -6.91 18.23 -21.52
CA PRO A 294 -7.53 16.98 -21.09
C PRO A 294 -6.62 16.19 -20.16
N ALA A 295 -7.19 15.58 -19.12
CA ALA A 295 -6.44 14.76 -18.16
C ALA A 295 -5.68 13.61 -18.85
N ASP A 296 -6.30 12.96 -19.83
CA ASP A 296 -5.67 11.88 -20.60
C ASP A 296 -4.44 12.32 -21.39
N GLU A 297 -4.41 13.58 -21.88
CA GLU A 297 -3.22 14.12 -22.55
C GLU A 297 -2.05 14.24 -21.59
N ILE A 298 -2.31 14.76 -20.39
CA ILE A 298 -1.32 14.91 -19.33
C ILE A 298 -0.82 13.54 -18.87
N LEU A 299 -1.75 12.59 -18.65
CA LEU A 299 -1.42 11.23 -18.24
C LEU A 299 -0.58 10.47 -19.28
N LYS A 300 -0.90 10.63 -20.57
CA LYS A 300 -0.10 10.06 -21.67
C LYS A 300 1.31 10.66 -21.76
N ALA A 301 1.45 11.93 -21.41
CA ALA A 301 2.76 12.57 -21.37
C ALA A 301 3.58 12.02 -20.18
N SER A 302 2.99 11.93 -18.98
CA SER A 302 3.69 11.38 -17.79
C SER A 302 4.11 9.92 -17.97
N ALA A 303 3.36 9.10 -18.71
CA ALA A 303 3.68 7.70 -18.99
C ALA A 303 5.01 7.51 -19.78
N LYS A 304 5.54 8.56 -20.41
CA LYS A 304 6.83 8.53 -21.11
C LYS A 304 8.02 8.80 -20.19
N GLU A 305 7.75 9.31 -19.00
CA GLU A 305 8.76 9.55 -17.98
C GLU A 305 9.11 8.23 -17.27
N ARG A 306 10.25 8.22 -16.59
CA ARG A 306 10.59 7.08 -15.73
C ARG A 306 9.62 7.01 -14.54
N MET A 307 9.36 5.81 -14.07
CA MET A 307 8.57 5.58 -12.87
C MET A 307 9.11 6.39 -11.68
N LEU A 308 8.22 6.88 -10.82
CA LEU A 308 8.53 7.74 -9.66
C LEU A 308 9.08 9.13 -10.04
N ARG A 309 8.91 9.56 -11.30
CA ARG A 309 9.32 10.91 -11.73
C ARG A 309 8.56 11.98 -10.97
N PHE A 310 7.25 11.79 -10.80
CA PHE A 310 6.38 12.64 -9.99
C PHE A 310 6.15 11.96 -8.64
N SER A 311 6.79 12.47 -7.61
CA SER A 311 6.81 11.89 -6.27
C SER A 311 6.90 13.00 -5.21
N PRO A 312 6.64 12.70 -3.93
CA PRO A 312 6.75 13.68 -2.85
C PRO A 312 8.08 14.41 -2.84
N ASN A 313 8.06 15.66 -2.37
CA ASN A 313 9.22 16.53 -2.29
C ASN A 313 9.30 17.27 -0.94
N ILE A 314 10.43 17.93 -0.69
CA ILE A 314 10.61 18.84 0.45
C ILE A 314 10.12 20.22 0.01
N ASP A 315 8.87 20.56 0.35
CA ASP A 315 8.17 21.74 -0.13
C ASP A 315 8.17 22.91 0.88
N GLY A 316 8.75 22.72 2.06
CA GLY A 316 8.74 23.74 3.11
C GLY A 316 7.41 23.86 3.87
N TYR A 317 6.36 23.15 3.46
CA TYR A 317 5.01 23.24 4.04
C TYR A 317 4.49 21.90 4.55
N PHE A 318 4.27 20.91 3.68
CA PHE A 318 3.91 19.54 4.09
C PHE A 318 5.12 18.87 4.76
N LEU A 319 6.28 18.94 4.13
CA LEU A 319 7.58 18.58 4.69
C LEU A 319 8.45 19.83 4.78
N PRO A 320 8.56 20.44 5.97
CA PRO A 320 9.37 21.65 6.17
C PRO A 320 10.86 21.43 5.89
N GLN A 321 11.34 20.21 6.10
CA GLN A 321 12.72 19.75 5.88
C GLN A 321 12.68 18.28 5.46
N ASP A 322 13.84 17.69 5.16
CA ASP A 322 13.91 16.25 4.95
C ASP A 322 13.52 15.49 6.22
N VAL A 323 12.97 14.30 6.03
CA VAL A 323 12.38 13.50 7.12
C VAL A 323 13.43 13.13 8.18
N VAL A 324 14.66 12.82 7.76
CA VAL A 324 15.75 12.46 8.67
C VAL A 324 16.06 13.63 9.62
N THR A 325 16.15 14.85 9.08
CA THR A 325 16.37 16.08 9.87
C THR A 325 15.22 16.31 10.86
N ILE A 326 13.95 16.20 10.43
CA ILE A 326 12.78 16.35 11.30
C ILE A 326 12.86 15.40 12.49
N TYR A 327 13.22 14.13 12.26
CA TYR A 327 13.37 13.14 13.33
C TYR A 327 14.61 13.38 14.20
N ALA A 328 15.75 13.77 13.61
CA ALA A 328 16.95 14.10 14.38
C ALA A 328 16.71 15.22 15.39
N GLU A 329 15.85 16.16 15.03
CA GLU A 329 15.43 17.28 15.88
C GLU A 329 14.26 16.93 16.83
N GLY A 330 13.70 15.72 16.75
CA GLY A 330 12.59 15.25 17.60
C GLY A 330 11.26 15.97 17.31
N ARG A 331 11.06 16.48 16.10
CA ARG A 331 9.86 17.25 15.69
C ARG A 331 8.74 16.40 15.08
N GLN A 332 8.98 15.11 14.88
CA GLN A 332 7.95 14.17 14.40
C GLN A 332 6.76 14.07 15.37
N ASN A 333 5.63 13.63 14.87
CA ASN A 333 4.45 13.38 15.68
C ASN A 333 4.72 12.25 16.71
N PRO A 334 4.35 12.42 17.99
CA PRO A 334 4.63 11.47 19.06
C PRO A 334 3.65 10.29 19.01
N VAL A 335 3.99 9.25 18.26
CA VAL A 335 3.14 8.05 18.06
C VAL A 335 3.88 6.77 18.39
N SER A 336 3.15 5.73 18.82
CA SER A 336 3.68 4.37 18.81
C SER A 336 3.81 3.90 17.36
N LEU A 337 4.89 3.18 17.06
CA LEU A 337 5.22 2.70 15.73
C LEU A 337 5.32 1.17 15.72
N LEU A 338 4.62 0.54 14.78
CA LEU A 338 4.82 -0.83 14.39
C LEU A 338 5.28 -0.80 12.94
N ALA A 339 6.47 -1.31 12.61
CA ALA A 339 6.91 -1.34 11.22
C ALA A 339 7.77 -2.58 10.91
N GLY A 340 7.81 -2.95 9.65
CA GLY A 340 8.57 -4.09 9.18
C GLY A 340 8.49 -4.23 7.66
N TRP A 341 8.89 -5.40 7.18
CA TRP A 341 8.98 -5.70 5.75
C TRP A 341 8.99 -7.20 5.50
N ASN A 342 8.89 -7.59 4.23
CA ASN A 342 8.86 -8.98 3.80
C ASN A 342 10.28 -9.54 3.61
N ALA A 343 10.41 -10.85 3.67
CA ALA A 343 11.72 -11.51 3.58
C ALA A 343 12.42 -11.30 2.23
N ASP A 344 11.65 -11.16 1.15
CA ASP A 344 12.17 -11.12 -0.22
C ASP A 344 11.70 -9.85 -0.97
N GLU A 345 12.06 -8.66 -0.43
CA GLU A 345 11.66 -7.35 -0.95
C GLU A 345 12.30 -6.96 -2.29
N GLY A 346 13.34 -7.64 -2.71
CA GLY A 346 14.11 -7.31 -3.90
C GLY A 346 14.33 -8.49 -4.83
N GLY A 347 14.75 -8.19 -6.06
CA GLY A 347 15.19 -9.17 -7.04
C GLY A 347 16.70 -9.02 -7.35
N TYR A 348 17.39 -10.11 -7.60
CA TYR A 348 18.82 -10.07 -7.98
C TYR A 348 19.05 -9.33 -9.31
N ASP A 349 18.06 -9.32 -10.20
CA ASP A 349 18.12 -8.61 -11.48
C ASP A 349 18.33 -7.10 -11.31
N ALA A 350 17.88 -6.52 -10.21
CA ALA A 350 18.12 -5.10 -9.90
C ALA A 350 19.62 -4.78 -9.70
N ILE A 351 20.43 -5.79 -9.39
CA ILE A 351 21.87 -5.66 -9.18
C ILE A 351 22.64 -6.05 -10.44
N PHE A 352 22.27 -7.14 -11.08
CA PHE A 352 22.99 -7.67 -12.25
C PHE A 352 22.54 -7.03 -13.57
N GLY A 353 21.30 -6.52 -13.65
CA GLY A 353 20.74 -6.02 -14.91
C GLY A 353 20.72 -7.11 -15.98
N GLN A 354 21.51 -6.93 -17.03
CA GLN A 354 21.67 -7.91 -18.11
C GLN A 354 22.89 -8.83 -17.92
N ASP A 355 23.71 -8.57 -16.90
CA ASP A 355 24.90 -9.39 -16.63
C ASP A 355 24.51 -10.73 -16.00
N PRO A 356 25.25 -11.83 -16.29
CA PRO A 356 25.00 -13.10 -15.61
C PRO A 356 25.17 -12.99 -14.09
N PRO A 357 24.28 -13.63 -13.29
CA PRO A 357 24.33 -13.55 -11.83
C PRO A 357 25.40 -14.46 -11.25
N THR A 358 26.67 -14.09 -11.45
CA THR A 358 27.88 -14.82 -11.01
C THR A 358 28.55 -14.15 -9.82
N ALA A 359 29.31 -14.93 -9.05
CA ALA A 359 30.17 -14.43 -7.97
C ALA A 359 31.17 -13.37 -8.47
N GLN A 360 31.73 -13.55 -9.66
CA GLN A 360 32.64 -12.59 -10.27
C GLN A 360 31.97 -11.25 -10.53
N ASN A 361 30.82 -11.25 -11.16
CA ASN A 361 30.07 -10.03 -11.49
C ASN A 361 29.60 -9.31 -10.23
N PHE A 362 29.17 -10.05 -9.19
CA PHE A 362 28.76 -9.44 -7.91
C PHE A 362 29.94 -8.78 -7.19
N LYS A 363 31.13 -9.42 -7.18
CA LYS A 363 32.34 -8.82 -6.62
C LYS A 363 32.80 -7.58 -7.41
N ALA A 364 32.67 -7.60 -8.73
CA ALA A 364 32.96 -6.43 -9.58
C ALA A 364 31.96 -5.28 -9.28
N TYR A 365 30.69 -5.61 -9.14
CA TYR A 365 29.64 -4.65 -8.72
C TYR A 365 29.97 -4.03 -7.34
N ALA A 366 30.34 -4.87 -6.36
CA ALA A 366 30.70 -4.41 -5.01
C ALA A 366 31.92 -3.47 -5.05
N SER A 367 32.94 -3.83 -5.80
CA SER A 367 34.16 -3.00 -5.97
C SER A 367 33.82 -1.65 -6.61
N LYS A 368 32.96 -1.64 -7.63
CA LYS A 368 32.55 -0.42 -8.33
C LYS A 368 31.72 0.50 -7.43
N LEU A 369 30.78 -0.07 -6.65
CA LEU A 369 29.84 0.72 -5.84
C LEU A 369 30.46 1.21 -4.53
N PHE A 370 31.27 0.37 -3.87
CA PHE A 370 31.74 0.61 -2.51
C PHE A 370 33.24 0.94 -2.42
N GLY A 371 34.02 0.76 -3.49
CA GLY A 371 35.45 1.08 -3.50
C GLY A 371 36.21 0.41 -2.34
N GLY A 372 36.84 1.20 -1.48
CA GLY A 372 37.56 0.70 -0.30
C GLY A 372 36.72 -0.03 0.73
N ASN A 373 35.39 0.09 0.69
CA ASN A 373 34.47 -0.61 1.58
C ASN A 373 33.95 -1.94 0.98
N ALA A 374 34.40 -2.34 -0.22
CA ALA A 374 33.90 -3.53 -0.91
C ALA A 374 34.10 -4.83 -0.12
N GLU A 375 35.26 -4.99 0.58
CA GLU A 375 35.49 -6.16 1.42
C GLU A 375 34.54 -6.21 2.63
N ALA A 376 34.26 -5.06 3.26
CA ALA A 376 33.32 -4.97 4.35
C ALA A 376 31.90 -5.33 3.90
N PHE A 377 31.50 -4.86 2.71
CA PHE A 377 30.26 -5.23 2.07
C PHE A 377 30.17 -6.75 1.81
N LEU A 378 31.21 -7.35 1.19
CA LEU A 378 31.22 -8.78 0.85
C LEU A 378 31.25 -9.71 2.07
N ARG A 379 31.68 -9.23 3.25
CA ARG A 379 31.50 -9.98 4.51
C ARG A 379 30.05 -10.05 4.95
N LEU A 380 29.24 -9.05 4.63
CA LEU A 380 27.81 -8.96 4.98
C LEU A 380 26.90 -9.59 3.91
N TYR A 381 27.36 -9.59 2.67
CA TYR A 381 26.71 -10.16 1.49
C TYR A 381 27.68 -11.09 0.77
N PRO A 382 27.85 -12.33 1.25
CA PRO A 382 28.88 -13.25 0.75
C PRO A 382 28.64 -13.65 -0.71
N ALA A 383 29.71 -13.94 -1.43
CA ALA A 383 29.70 -14.32 -2.84
C ALA A 383 30.87 -15.28 -3.17
N ALA A 384 30.99 -16.38 -2.42
CA ALA A 384 31.97 -17.41 -2.72
C ALA A 384 31.54 -18.26 -3.92
N THR A 385 30.24 -18.45 -4.11
CA THR A 385 29.62 -19.18 -5.22
C THR A 385 28.60 -18.30 -5.97
N ASP A 386 28.22 -18.71 -7.19
CA ASP A 386 27.19 -18.00 -7.97
C ASP A 386 25.81 -18.05 -7.26
N ALA A 387 25.52 -19.12 -6.56
CA ALA A 387 24.29 -19.24 -5.77
C ALA A 387 24.28 -18.24 -4.59
N GLU A 388 25.38 -18.14 -3.85
CA GLU A 388 25.53 -17.13 -2.80
C GLU A 388 25.45 -15.70 -3.36
N ALA A 389 26.13 -15.44 -4.48
CA ALA A 389 26.10 -14.13 -5.13
C ALA A 389 24.69 -13.72 -5.53
N ARG A 390 23.90 -14.67 -6.09
CA ARG A 390 22.49 -14.44 -6.43
C ARG A 390 21.66 -14.11 -5.19
N ARG A 391 21.79 -14.90 -4.11
CA ARG A 391 21.08 -14.65 -2.86
C ARG A 391 21.50 -13.31 -2.24
N SER A 392 22.78 -13.02 -2.18
CA SER A 392 23.29 -11.75 -1.66
C SER A 392 22.86 -10.54 -2.49
N ALA A 393 22.77 -10.68 -3.81
CA ALA A 393 22.26 -9.63 -4.68
C ALA A 393 20.76 -9.37 -4.44
N GLN A 394 19.97 -10.42 -4.25
CA GLN A 394 18.55 -10.32 -3.89
C GLN A 394 18.39 -9.63 -2.54
N ASP A 395 19.11 -10.09 -1.51
CA ASP A 395 19.09 -9.50 -0.16
C ASP A 395 19.47 -8.02 -0.21
N PHE A 396 20.58 -7.68 -0.89
CA PHE A 396 21.06 -6.31 -0.97
C PHE A 396 20.11 -5.40 -1.75
N SER A 397 19.48 -5.91 -2.81
CA SER A 397 18.44 -5.19 -3.54
C SER A 397 17.26 -4.85 -2.64
N GLY A 398 16.75 -5.82 -1.88
CA GLY A 398 15.66 -5.63 -0.92
C GLY A 398 16.06 -4.71 0.25
N ASP A 399 17.28 -4.89 0.75
CA ASP A 399 17.79 -4.04 1.84
C ASP A 399 17.88 -2.58 1.39
N ARG A 400 18.36 -2.28 0.18
CA ARG A 400 18.37 -0.91 -0.34
C ARG A 400 17.00 -0.34 -0.63
N PHE A 401 16.11 -1.17 -1.17
CA PHE A 401 14.79 -0.73 -1.61
C PHE A 401 13.88 -0.42 -0.42
N ILE A 402 13.77 -1.34 0.54
CA ILE A 402 12.75 -1.32 1.58
C ILE A 402 13.32 -1.47 2.99
N ALA A 403 14.19 -2.47 3.22
CA ALA A 403 14.52 -2.86 4.59
C ALA A 403 15.33 -1.80 5.33
N PHE A 404 16.37 -1.24 4.70
CA PHE A 404 17.20 -0.18 5.32
C PHE A 404 16.41 1.10 5.61
N PRO A 405 15.62 1.69 4.69
CA PRO A 405 14.84 2.88 5.02
C PRO A 405 13.81 2.63 6.13
N THR A 406 13.15 1.46 6.15
CA THR A 406 12.19 1.11 7.20
C THR A 406 12.90 0.89 8.54
N TRP A 407 14.06 0.20 8.53
CA TRP A 407 14.89 0.03 9.71
C TRP A 407 15.38 1.39 10.26
N LYS A 408 15.83 2.29 9.39
CA LYS A 408 16.29 3.64 9.81
C LYS A 408 15.16 4.43 10.47
N TRP A 409 13.94 4.33 9.94
CA TRP A 409 12.76 4.93 10.56
C TRP A 409 12.53 4.38 11.98
N LEU A 410 12.55 3.03 12.15
CA LEU A 410 12.42 2.38 13.46
C LEU A 410 13.49 2.85 14.44
N GLU A 411 14.76 2.90 14.02
CA GLU A 411 15.88 3.38 14.84
C GLU A 411 15.68 4.82 15.29
N MET A 412 15.33 5.72 14.39
CA MET A 412 15.14 7.12 14.72
C MET A 412 13.91 7.33 15.60
N GLN A 413 12.81 6.58 15.36
CA GLN A 413 11.64 6.62 16.24
C GLN A 413 11.98 6.09 17.64
N TYR A 414 12.75 5.01 17.74
CA TYR A 414 13.21 4.45 19.01
C TYR A 414 14.13 5.43 19.77
N GLN A 415 15.07 6.05 19.07
CA GLN A 415 16.07 6.95 19.70
C GLN A 415 15.47 8.31 20.10
N LYS A 416 14.55 8.86 19.33
CA LYS A 416 14.02 10.21 19.47
C LYS A 416 12.58 10.26 19.97
N GLY A 417 11.82 9.19 19.78
CA GLY A 417 10.45 9.06 20.28
C GLY A 417 10.41 8.65 21.75
N LYS A 418 9.24 8.86 22.36
CA LYS A 418 8.95 8.40 23.74
C LYS A 418 7.96 7.25 23.78
N SER A 419 7.41 6.88 22.62
CA SER A 419 6.39 5.86 22.47
C SER A 419 7.00 4.51 22.08
N PRO A 420 6.36 3.38 22.41
CA PRO A 420 6.83 2.07 22.03
C PRO A 420 7.00 1.89 20.52
N VAL A 421 8.01 1.13 20.15
CA VAL A 421 8.32 0.74 18.77
C VAL A 421 8.30 -0.78 18.70
N TYR A 422 7.71 -1.34 17.64
CA TYR A 422 7.64 -2.76 17.38
C TYR A 422 8.14 -3.02 15.96
N ARG A 423 8.94 -4.08 15.78
CA ARG A 423 9.51 -4.45 14.49
C ARG A 423 9.12 -5.87 14.10
N TYR A 424 8.71 -6.07 12.83
CA TYR A 424 8.45 -7.39 12.26
C TYR A 424 9.28 -7.64 11.00
N ARG A 425 9.33 -8.92 10.63
CA ARG A 425 9.68 -9.42 9.32
C ARG A 425 8.65 -10.48 8.94
N PHE A 426 8.05 -10.32 7.77
CA PHE A 426 7.09 -11.29 7.25
C PHE A 426 7.85 -12.35 6.45
N ASP A 427 7.87 -13.58 6.98
CA ASP A 427 8.63 -14.71 6.44
C ASP A 427 7.73 -15.79 5.83
N GLN A 428 6.40 -15.63 5.89
CA GLN A 428 5.46 -16.58 5.32
C GLN A 428 5.52 -16.55 3.79
N THR A 429 6.08 -17.61 3.21
CA THR A 429 6.18 -17.74 1.75
C THR A 429 4.82 -17.99 1.12
N LEU A 430 4.55 -17.32 0.00
CA LEU A 430 3.34 -17.57 -0.78
C LEU A 430 3.37 -18.97 -1.41
N PRO A 431 2.24 -19.69 -1.44
CA PRO A 431 2.16 -20.93 -2.20
C PRO A 431 2.25 -20.64 -3.71
N TRP A 432 2.90 -21.53 -4.46
CA TRP A 432 2.88 -21.46 -5.92
C TRP A 432 1.46 -21.50 -6.48
N ALA A 433 1.18 -20.74 -7.52
CA ALA A 433 -0.06 -20.91 -8.27
C ALA A 433 -0.15 -22.35 -8.83
N ALA A 434 -1.35 -22.91 -8.88
CA ALA A 434 -1.55 -24.32 -9.22
C ALA A 434 -1.00 -24.72 -10.61
N ASP A 435 -0.95 -23.77 -11.53
CA ASP A 435 -0.43 -23.89 -12.89
C ASP A 435 1.03 -23.44 -13.05
N TYR A 436 1.63 -22.86 -12.02
CA TYR A 436 3.04 -22.43 -12.05
C TYR A 436 3.98 -23.63 -11.98
N ARG A 437 5.07 -23.55 -12.72
CA ARG A 437 6.15 -24.55 -12.73
C ARG A 437 7.45 -23.86 -12.34
N PRO A 438 7.91 -24.03 -11.08
CA PRO A 438 9.13 -23.38 -10.62
C PRO A 438 10.34 -23.86 -11.41
N LYS A 439 11.27 -22.97 -11.67
CA LYS A 439 12.54 -23.29 -12.31
C LYS A 439 13.44 -24.04 -11.31
N PRO A 440 14.44 -24.81 -11.78
CA PRO A 440 15.40 -25.46 -10.89
C PRO A 440 16.08 -24.44 -9.97
N GLY A 441 15.99 -24.67 -8.64
CA GLY A 441 16.56 -23.79 -7.62
C GLY A 441 15.73 -22.55 -7.30
N GLU A 442 14.49 -22.45 -7.80
CA GLU A 442 13.52 -21.43 -7.39
C GLU A 442 12.74 -21.93 -6.18
N GLU A 443 12.72 -21.14 -5.11
CA GLU A 443 12.04 -21.44 -3.87
C GLU A 443 10.82 -20.50 -3.70
N PRO A 444 9.78 -20.95 -2.95
CA PRO A 444 8.68 -20.06 -2.56
C PRO A 444 9.23 -18.84 -1.80
N ALA A 445 8.66 -17.68 -2.04
CA ALA A 445 9.15 -16.42 -1.51
C ALA A 445 8.04 -15.65 -0.75
N ALA A 446 8.47 -14.70 0.08
CA ALA A 446 7.64 -13.66 0.67
C ALA A 446 8.00 -12.31 -0.01
N PRO A 447 7.52 -12.08 -1.25
CA PRO A 447 7.89 -10.88 -2.03
C PRO A 447 7.23 -9.62 -1.48
N HIS A 448 7.62 -8.48 -2.03
CA HIS A 448 7.01 -7.18 -1.75
C HIS A 448 5.48 -7.24 -1.86
N ALA A 449 4.77 -6.64 -0.92
CA ALA A 449 3.30 -6.60 -0.81
C ALA A 449 2.59 -7.96 -0.58
N ALA A 450 3.34 -9.04 -0.26
CA ALA A 450 2.74 -10.36 -0.03
C ALA A 450 1.92 -10.44 1.26
N GLU A 451 2.14 -9.57 2.21
CA GLU A 451 1.46 -9.55 3.51
C GLU A 451 0.07 -8.91 3.48
N ILE A 452 -0.28 -8.12 2.45
CA ILE A 452 -1.52 -7.34 2.41
C ILE A 452 -2.75 -8.24 2.61
N GLU A 453 -2.84 -9.35 1.86
CA GLU A 453 -3.97 -10.28 1.96
C GLU A 453 -4.06 -10.92 3.35
N TYR A 454 -2.93 -11.10 4.04
CA TYR A 454 -2.88 -11.64 5.40
C TYR A 454 -3.37 -10.60 6.41
N VAL A 455 -2.91 -9.35 6.31
CA VAL A 455 -3.33 -8.24 7.18
C VAL A 455 -4.83 -8.00 7.08
N PHE A 456 -5.38 -7.99 5.85
CA PHE A 456 -6.80 -7.75 5.63
C PHE A 456 -7.68 -9.02 5.78
N GLY A 457 -7.08 -10.20 5.95
CA GLY A 457 -7.82 -11.47 5.98
C GLY A 457 -8.45 -11.83 4.63
N MET A 458 -7.90 -11.32 3.54
CA MET A 458 -8.45 -11.40 2.19
C MET A 458 -7.70 -12.39 1.30
N LEU A 459 -7.21 -13.50 1.86
CA LEU A 459 -6.51 -14.54 1.09
C LEU A 459 -7.32 -15.01 -0.13
N SER A 460 -8.65 -15.04 -0.02
CA SER A 460 -9.54 -15.43 -1.13
C SER A 460 -9.54 -14.45 -2.30
N SER A 461 -8.99 -13.25 -2.17
CA SER A 461 -8.87 -12.28 -3.26
C SER A 461 -7.89 -12.73 -4.36
N ARG A 462 -6.98 -13.65 -4.04
CA ARG A 462 -6.03 -14.27 -4.98
C ARG A 462 -6.33 -15.77 -5.14
N LYS A 463 -6.25 -16.26 -6.37
CA LYS A 463 -6.45 -17.69 -6.68
C LYS A 463 -5.17 -18.48 -6.44
N LEU A 464 -4.74 -18.59 -5.18
CA LEU A 464 -3.63 -19.43 -4.77
C LEU A 464 -4.14 -20.61 -3.95
N PRO A 465 -3.42 -21.76 -3.93
CA PRO A 465 -3.78 -22.93 -3.11
C PRO A 465 -3.41 -22.70 -1.64
N TRP A 466 -4.13 -21.76 -1.00
CA TRP A 466 -3.89 -21.35 0.38
C TRP A 466 -3.92 -22.52 1.35
N ARG A 467 -2.85 -22.67 2.12
CA ARG A 467 -2.64 -23.70 3.12
C ARG A 467 -3.32 -23.35 4.44
N SER A 468 -3.42 -24.32 5.35
CA SER A 468 -3.98 -24.07 6.69
C SER A 468 -3.12 -23.10 7.52
N GLU A 469 -1.79 -23.17 7.35
CA GLU A 469 -0.86 -22.22 7.99
C GLU A 469 -1.05 -20.79 7.50
N ASP A 470 -1.31 -20.56 6.20
CA ASP A 470 -1.55 -19.21 5.68
C ASP A 470 -2.78 -18.56 6.35
N ARG A 471 -3.83 -19.35 6.60
CA ARG A 471 -5.04 -18.88 7.31
C ARG A 471 -4.74 -18.54 8.77
N ARG A 472 -3.91 -19.36 9.46
CA ARG A 472 -3.49 -19.08 10.84
C ARG A 472 -2.62 -17.83 10.93
N VAL A 473 -1.65 -17.66 9.99
CA VAL A 473 -0.80 -16.48 9.91
C VAL A 473 -1.64 -15.23 9.62
N SER A 474 -2.62 -15.32 8.73
CA SER A 474 -3.55 -14.22 8.46
C SER A 474 -4.35 -13.82 9.71
N ASP A 475 -4.90 -14.77 10.45
CA ASP A 475 -5.64 -14.48 11.69
C ASP A 475 -4.73 -13.88 12.78
N LEU A 476 -3.49 -14.36 12.88
CA LEU A 476 -2.45 -13.83 13.77
C LEU A 476 -2.11 -12.38 13.44
N MET A 477 -1.87 -12.05 12.17
CA MET A 477 -1.56 -10.68 11.73
C MET A 477 -2.71 -9.74 11.99
N GLN A 478 -3.94 -10.12 11.60
CA GLN A 478 -5.12 -9.33 11.90
C GLN A 478 -5.25 -9.04 13.42
N SER A 479 -4.95 -10.03 14.25
CA SER A 479 -5.01 -9.88 15.70
C SER A 479 -3.93 -8.92 16.23
N TYR A 480 -2.69 -9.02 15.76
CA TYR A 480 -1.62 -8.09 16.13
C TYR A 480 -1.94 -6.65 15.71
N TRP A 481 -2.36 -6.44 14.46
CA TRP A 481 -2.65 -5.11 13.92
C TRP A 481 -3.82 -4.44 14.68
N THR A 482 -4.89 -5.19 14.93
CA THR A 482 -6.05 -4.64 15.66
C THR A 482 -5.78 -4.44 17.15
N ASN A 483 -4.97 -5.28 17.81
CA ASN A 483 -4.51 -5.04 19.19
C ASN A 483 -3.64 -3.80 19.28
N PHE A 484 -2.68 -3.64 18.34
CA PHE A 484 -1.87 -2.43 18.27
C PHE A 484 -2.73 -1.18 18.03
N ALA A 485 -3.70 -1.25 17.12
CA ALA A 485 -4.63 -0.16 16.87
C ALA A 485 -5.45 0.20 18.12
N ARG A 486 -5.81 -0.79 18.94
CA ARG A 486 -6.58 -0.57 20.17
C ARG A 486 -5.76 0.07 21.28
N THR A 487 -4.53 -0.37 21.51
CA THR A 487 -3.77 -0.07 22.73
C THR A 487 -2.38 0.51 22.50
N GLY A 488 -1.82 0.42 21.29
CA GLY A 488 -0.41 0.68 20.99
C GLY A 488 0.52 -0.49 21.34
N ASN A 489 -0.06 -1.64 21.70
CA ASN A 489 0.64 -2.88 21.99
C ASN A 489 0.04 -4.03 21.16
N PRO A 490 0.81 -4.72 20.30
CA PRO A 490 0.29 -5.78 19.45
C PRO A 490 -0.07 -7.07 20.24
N ASN A 491 0.45 -7.24 21.45
CA ASN A 491 0.27 -8.46 22.24
C ASN A 491 -1.18 -8.70 22.65
N GLY A 492 -1.57 -9.97 22.76
CA GLY A 492 -2.89 -10.40 23.18
C GLY A 492 -2.89 -11.88 23.63
N GLN A 493 -3.99 -12.30 24.21
CA GLN A 493 -4.15 -13.69 24.68
C GLN A 493 -3.98 -14.68 23.52
N GLY A 494 -3.17 -15.70 23.72
CA GLY A 494 -2.94 -16.77 22.72
C GLY A 494 -2.00 -16.39 21.57
N LEU A 495 -1.46 -15.16 21.55
CA LEU A 495 -0.48 -14.74 20.55
C LEU A 495 0.94 -14.95 21.07
N PRO A 496 1.91 -15.31 20.20
CA PRO A 496 3.33 -15.27 20.54
C PRO A 496 3.73 -13.88 21.05
N HIS A 497 4.56 -13.83 22.09
CA HIS A 497 4.95 -12.54 22.68
C HIS A 497 5.83 -11.72 21.74
N TRP A 498 5.38 -10.51 21.43
CA TRP A 498 6.10 -9.52 20.62
C TRP A 498 6.73 -8.47 21.54
N PRO A 499 8.05 -8.50 21.78
CA PRO A 499 8.73 -7.52 22.64
C PRO A 499 8.81 -6.15 21.99
N VAL A 500 8.89 -5.11 22.80
CA VAL A 500 9.21 -3.75 22.35
C VAL A 500 10.63 -3.75 21.75
N TYR A 501 10.80 -3.10 20.63
CA TYR A 501 12.11 -2.92 19.99
C TYR A 501 13.05 -2.13 20.91
N SER A 502 14.15 -2.76 21.33
CA SER A 502 15.03 -2.19 22.36
C SER A 502 16.44 -2.80 22.28
N SER A 503 17.45 -1.95 22.53
CA SER A 503 18.84 -2.41 22.69
C SER A 503 19.03 -3.34 23.87
N LYS A 504 18.23 -3.22 24.93
CA LYS A 504 18.29 -4.07 26.13
C LYS A 504 17.94 -5.52 25.84
N ASP A 505 17.09 -5.75 24.85
CA ASP A 505 16.61 -7.07 24.43
C ASP A 505 17.24 -7.55 23.11
N GLY A 506 18.35 -6.94 22.68
CA GLY A 506 19.07 -7.32 21.47
C GLY A 506 18.32 -6.97 20.18
N TYR A 507 17.50 -5.91 20.19
CA TYR A 507 16.75 -5.43 19.01
C TYR A 507 15.92 -6.54 18.34
N ARG A 508 15.09 -7.24 19.14
CA ARG A 508 14.32 -8.37 18.65
C ARG A 508 13.33 -7.99 17.55
N VAL A 509 13.20 -8.88 16.59
CA VAL A 509 12.30 -8.81 15.44
C VAL A 509 11.26 -9.91 15.58
N MET A 510 9.99 -9.60 15.43
CA MET A 510 8.94 -10.60 15.31
C MET A 510 8.98 -11.17 13.89
N HIS A 511 9.38 -12.42 13.77
CA HIS A 511 9.27 -13.21 12.55
C HIS A 511 7.84 -13.72 12.44
N ILE A 512 7.18 -13.44 11.33
CA ILE A 512 5.78 -13.78 11.10
C ILE A 512 5.69 -14.85 10.00
N ASP A 513 5.45 -16.07 10.44
CA ASP A 513 5.25 -17.27 9.62
C ASP A 513 4.45 -18.32 10.42
N ALA A 514 4.43 -19.57 9.95
CA ALA A 514 3.76 -20.67 10.62
C ALA A 514 4.30 -20.95 12.04
N ALA A 515 5.54 -20.56 12.33
CA ALA A 515 6.24 -20.75 13.61
C ALA A 515 6.51 -19.42 14.34
N SER A 516 5.77 -18.38 14.02
CA SER A 516 5.96 -17.00 14.48
C SER A 516 6.56 -16.83 15.87
N GLY A 517 7.60 -15.99 15.98
CA GLY A 517 8.29 -15.71 17.22
C GLY A 517 9.32 -14.59 17.12
N ALA A 518 9.68 -14.00 18.26
CA ALA A 518 10.65 -12.91 18.32
C ALA A 518 12.09 -13.45 18.42
N LEU A 519 12.93 -13.11 17.44
CA LEU A 519 14.34 -13.48 17.37
C LEU A 519 15.26 -12.25 17.43
N PRO A 520 16.52 -12.37 17.85
CA PRO A 520 17.51 -11.29 17.70
C PRO A 520 17.66 -10.86 16.24
N ASP A 521 17.91 -9.57 16.00
CA ASP A 521 18.12 -9.04 14.65
C ASP A 521 19.40 -9.58 14.01
N GLN A 522 19.27 -10.54 13.12
CA GLN A 522 20.39 -11.18 12.42
C GLN A 522 20.99 -10.29 11.30
N HIS A 523 20.24 -9.27 10.83
CA HIS A 523 20.64 -8.43 9.71
C HIS A 523 21.07 -7.02 10.12
N ARG A 524 21.05 -6.71 11.42
CA ARG A 524 21.40 -5.37 11.94
C ARG A 524 22.76 -4.87 11.43
N ALA A 525 23.75 -5.74 11.30
CA ALA A 525 25.08 -5.37 10.80
C ALA A 525 25.04 -4.83 9.36
N ARG A 526 24.16 -5.35 8.52
CA ARG A 526 23.94 -4.87 7.14
C ARG A 526 23.44 -3.42 7.15
N TYR A 527 22.44 -3.14 7.99
CA TYR A 527 21.83 -1.80 8.07
C TYR A 527 22.77 -0.77 8.69
N LEU A 528 23.55 -1.15 9.71
CA LEU A 528 24.58 -0.29 10.28
C LEU A 528 25.69 0.03 9.26
N PHE A 529 26.07 -0.93 8.44
CA PHE A 529 27.00 -0.70 7.34
C PHE A 529 26.42 0.31 6.33
N LEU A 530 25.18 0.11 5.88
CA LEU A 530 24.52 1.02 4.95
C LEU A 530 24.36 2.43 5.53
N ASP A 531 24.07 2.53 6.83
CA ASP A 531 23.94 3.81 7.54
C ASP A 531 25.27 4.56 7.71
N SER A 532 26.41 3.83 7.72
CA SER A 532 27.75 4.42 7.82
C SER A 532 28.29 4.96 6.50
N LEU A 533 27.64 4.63 5.38
CA LEU A 533 28.07 5.10 4.06
C LEU A 533 27.73 6.59 3.90
N PRO A 534 28.61 7.37 3.24
CA PRO A 534 28.30 8.74 2.91
C PRO A 534 26.99 8.78 2.11
N THR A 535 26.02 9.58 2.58
CA THR A 535 24.87 9.90 1.74
C THR A 535 25.40 10.61 0.51
N SER A 536 25.44 9.93 -0.63
CA SER A 536 25.71 10.57 -1.91
C SER A 536 24.68 11.67 -2.10
N ARG A 537 25.12 12.92 -1.96
CA ARG A 537 24.33 14.13 -2.21
C ARG A 537 23.91 14.22 -3.67
#